data_739c0f7077df46f8fe2536fa5524bc7a
#
_entry.id   739c0f7077df46f8fe2536fa5524bc7a
#
_cell.length_a   1.000
_cell.length_b   1.000
_cell.length_c   1.000
_cell.angle_alpha   90.00
_cell.angle_beta   90.00
_cell.angle_gamma   90.00
#
_symmetry.space_group_name_H-M   'P 1'
#
loop_
_entity.id
_entity.type
_entity.pdbx_description
1 polymer ?
#
loop_
_entity_poly.entity_id
_entity_poly.type
_entity_poly.pdbx_seq_one_letter_code
_entity_poly.pdbx_strand_id
1 'polypeptide(L)'
;MRMSSRPHPIFAGGRPMRVGVFVSGTGGNLRTTLHLGARRPELLEVALVVSDRPDCTAVAIAREHHVPTIARDFAAMCGRASAARGATERAAYAARARRFHDLLDDELRAFERRTRPLDLLVLAYRRWIHGRLLTRFAGRIVNQHPGDLRALDASGSRLLRGSNPVLAALRLGHARVRTSTFMVDEGHDAGGIVCQGPWVSATGHRPTQADADRLEQLQKRASDRPALICALTAIGSGRVALDHARRAPDGSPCLTLDGLPLPFGGIDLAASG
;
A
#
# COMPACT_ATOMS: atom_id res chain seq x y z
N MET A 1 1.66 24.77 -17.47
CA MET A 1 1.48 24.94 -16.02
C MET A 1 2.80 24.59 -15.35
N ARG A 2 3.55 25.55 -14.76
CA ARG A 2 4.81 25.26 -14.07
C ARG A 2 4.48 24.46 -12.81
N MET A 3 4.88 23.20 -12.75
CA MET A 3 4.80 22.43 -11.51
C MET A 3 5.61 23.14 -10.43
N SER A 4 5.01 23.33 -9.27
CA SER A 4 5.67 23.91 -8.10
C SER A 4 6.98 23.15 -7.83
N SER A 5 8.09 23.86 -7.71
CA SER A 5 9.42 23.29 -7.44
C SER A 5 9.61 22.84 -5.98
N ARG A 6 8.58 23.00 -5.15
CA ARG A 6 8.64 22.61 -3.73
C ARG A 6 7.98 21.23 -3.50
N PRO A 7 8.57 20.39 -2.63
CA PRO A 7 7.94 19.15 -2.21
C PRO A 7 6.53 19.38 -1.67
N HIS A 8 5.60 18.49 -2.03
CA HIS A 8 4.20 18.59 -1.63
C HIS A 8 3.91 17.61 -0.48
N PRO A 9 3.50 18.09 0.73
CA PRO A 9 3.17 17.22 1.84
C PRO A 9 2.08 16.21 1.47
N ILE A 10 2.27 14.94 1.82
CA ILE A 10 1.24 13.90 1.66
C ILE A 10 0.05 14.22 2.58
N PHE A 11 0.36 14.67 3.79
CA PHE A 11 -0.59 15.18 4.78
C PHE A 11 0.06 16.36 5.50
N ALA A 12 -0.72 17.43 5.74
CA ALA A 12 -0.15 18.67 6.32
C ALA A 12 0.07 18.62 7.84
N GLY A 13 -0.43 17.59 8.54
CA GLY A 13 -0.39 17.51 10.00
C GLY A 13 -1.40 18.46 10.69
N GLY A 14 -1.19 18.69 11.98
CA GLY A 14 -2.00 19.60 12.79
C GLY A 14 -3.36 19.06 13.28
N ARG A 15 -3.77 17.90 12.86
CA ARG A 15 -4.96 17.15 13.30
C ARG A 15 -4.78 15.65 13.02
N PRO A 16 -5.61 14.77 13.60
CA PRO A 16 -5.61 13.36 13.22
C PRO A 16 -5.87 13.17 11.72
N MET A 17 -5.00 12.38 11.06
CA MET A 17 -5.13 11.98 9.66
C MET A 17 -6.29 10.99 9.51
N ARG A 18 -7.27 11.29 8.66
CA ARG A 18 -8.41 10.41 8.40
C ARG A 18 -8.07 9.38 7.34
N VAL A 19 -8.04 8.12 7.72
CA VAL A 19 -7.58 7.01 6.89
C VAL A 19 -8.74 6.13 6.44
N GLY A 20 -8.80 5.87 5.12
CA GLY A 20 -9.60 4.80 4.55
C GLY A 20 -8.74 3.55 4.35
N VAL A 21 -9.14 2.40 4.91
CA VAL A 21 -8.38 1.15 4.78
C VAL A 21 -9.08 0.20 3.81
N PHE A 22 -8.42 -0.13 2.71
CA PHE A 22 -8.91 -1.10 1.71
C PHE A 22 -8.43 -2.50 2.05
N VAL A 23 -9.33 -3.48 2.08
CA VAL A 23 -9.06 -4.84 2.56
C VAL A 23 -9.60 -5.92 1.62
N SER A 24 -8.94 -7.09 1.59
CA SER A 24 -9.38 -8.28 0.81
C SER A 24 -9.32 -9.59 1.60
N GLY A 25 -8.94 -9.58 2.89
CA GLY A 25 -8.65 -10.85 3.56
C GLY A 25 -8.65 -10.80 5.08
N THR A 26 -7.58 -11.29 5.70
CA THR A 26 -7.47 -11.52 7.16
C THR A 26 -7.40 -10.25 8.01
N GLY A 27 -7.13 -9.08 7.41
CA GLY A 27 -7.15 -7.79 8.11
C GLY A 27 -5.91 -7.50 8.96
N GLY A 28 -4.74 -8.09 8.67
CA GLY A 28 -3.51 -7.83 9.43
C GLY A 28 -3.14 -6.34 9.45
N ASN A 29 -3.09 -5.69 8.29
CA ASN A 29 -2.78 -4.26 8.18
C ASN A 29 -3.89 -3.39 8.76
N LEU A 30 -5.17 -3.81 8.64
CA LEU A 30 -6.28 -3.12 9.29
C LEU A 30 -6.09 -3.11 10.82
N ARG A 31 -5.83 -4.28 11.44
CA ARG A 31 -5.56 -4.35 12.90
C ARG A 31 -4.37 -3.47 13.29
N THR A 32 -3.30 -3.45 12.49
CA THR A 32 -2.14 -2.59 12.74
C THR A 32 -2.51 -1.11 12.70
N THR A 33 -3.30 -0.68 11.72
CA THR A 33 -3.73 0.71 11.57
C THR A 33 -4.69 1.12 12.70
N LEU A 34 -5.68 0.26 13.04
CA LEU A 34 -6.59 0.46 14.17
C LEU A 34 -5.84 0.58 15.50
N HIS A 35 -4.89 -0.33 15.75
CA HIS A 35 -4.07 -0.30 16.96
C HIS A 35 -3.23 0.97 17.06
N LEU A 36 -2.63 1.42 15.94
CA LEU A 36 -1.89 2.68 15.90
C LEU A 36 -2.80 3.86 16.23
N GLY A 37 -3.99 3.95 15.61
CA GLY A 37 -4.96 5.02 15.89
C GLY A 37 -5.46 5.02 17.34
N ALA A 38 -5.70 3.85 17.92
CA ALA A 38 -6.10 3.73 19.33
C ALA A 38 -5.00 4.19 20.31
N ARG A 39 -3.72 3.92 19.97
CA ARG A 39 -2.58 4.34 20.81
C ARG A 39 -2.12 5.78 20.55
N ARG A 40 -2.39 6.31 19.40
CA ARG A 40 -1.98 7.64 18.93
C ARG A 40 -3.16 8.34 18.24
N PRO A 41 -4.23 8.64 19.00
CA PRO A 41 -5.45 9.24 18.44
C PRO A 41 -5.21 10.65 17.86
N GLU A 42 -4.15 11.32 18.30
CA GLU A 42 -3.72 12.59 17.74
C GLU A 42 -3.07 12.44 16.34
N LEU A 43 -2.63 11.23 16.00
CA LEU A 43 -1.92 10.97 14.75
C LEU A 43 -2.87 10.59 13.62
N LEU A 44 -3.77 9.62 13.86
CA LEU A 44 -4.71 9.14 12.85
C LEU A 44 -5.98 8.53 13.44
N GLU A 45 -7.04 8.53 12.63
CA GLU A 45 -8.27 7.76 12.84
C GLU A 45 -8.55 6.87 11.62
N VAL A 46 -8.97 5.64 11.85
CA VAL A 46 -9.53 4.79 10.79
C VAL A 46 -10.99 5.18 10.60
N ALA A 47 -11.27 5.99 9.60
CA ALA A 47 -12.60 6.55 9.37
C ALA A 47 -13.52 5.66 8.53
N LEU A 48 -12.93 4.78 7.70
CA LEU A 48 -13.67 3.91 6.78
C LEU A 48 -12.87 2.66 6.45
N VAL A 49 -13.57 1.53 6.33
CA VAL A 49 -13.04 0.30 5.73
C VAL A 49 -13.75 0.02 4.42
N VAL A 50 -12.99 -0.27 3.37
CA VAL A 50 -13.52 -0.64 2.04
C VAL A 50 -13.08 -2.05 1.71
N SER A 51 -14.01 -2.92 1.30
CA SER A 51 -13.69 -4.31 0.97
C SER A 51 -14.19 -4.71 -0.41
N ASP A 52 -13.34 -5.48 -1.14
CA ASP A 52 -13.72 -6.16 -2.37
C ASP A 52 -14.34 -7.56 -2.12
N ARG A 53 -14.51 -7.92 -0.83
CA ARG A 53 -15.07 -9.20 -0.36
C ARG A 53 -15.91 -8.98 0.89
N PRO A 54 -17.24 -8.94 0.77
CA PRO A 54 -18.14 -8.61 1.88
C PRO A 54 -18.03 -9.52 3.11
N ASP A 55 -17.63 -10.77 2.89
CA ASP A 55 -17.55 -11.85 3.88
C ASP A 55 -16.14 -12.08 4.46
N CYS A 56 -15.16 -11.21 4.12
CA CYS A 56 -13.80 -11.41 4.62
C CYS A 56 -13.65 -11.02 6.09
N THR A 57 -12.69 -11.66 6.78
CA THR A 57 -12.40 -11.42 8.21
C THR A 57 -12.18 -9.94 8.54
N ALA A 58 -11.57 -9.18 7.62
CA ALA A 58 -11.34 -7.75 7.83
C ALA A 58 -12.64 -6.94 7.99
N VAL A 59 -13.74 -7.35 7.34
CA VAL A 59 -15.07 -6.71 7.49
C VAL A 59 -15.63 -6.97 8.89
N ALA A 60 -15.46 -8.19 9.42
CA ALA A 60 -15.86 -8.50 10.80
C ALA A 60 -15.06 -7.64 11.80
N ILE A 61 -13.73 -7.52 11.61
CA ILE A 61 -12.89 -6.65 12.45
C ILE A 61 -13.38 -5.20 12.42
N ALA A 62 -13.71 -4.66 11.25
CA ALA A 62 -14.22 -3.30 11.14
C ALA A 62 -15.51 -3.10 11.95
N ARG A 63 -16.43 -4.07 11.89
CA ARG A 63 -17.68 -4.06 12.67
C ARG A 63 -17.44 -4.11 14.17
N GLU A 64 -16.54 -5.00 14.63
CA GLU A 64 -16.13 -5.10 16.04
C GLU A 64 -15.57 -3.77 16.58
N HIS A 65 -14.89 -3.01 15.73
CA HIS A 65 -14.34 -1.69 16.07
C HIS A 65 -15.27 -0.52 15.72
N HIS A 66 -16.52 -0.79 15.35
CA HIS A 66 -17.53 0.22 14.99
C HIS A 66 -17.08 1.16 13.86
N VAL A 67 -16.20 0.69 12.95
CA VAL A 67 -15.75 1.47 11.79
C VAL A 67 -16.74 1.31 10.65
N PRO A 68 -17.25 2.40 10.06
CA PRO A 68 -18.08 2.37 8.86
C PRO A 68 -17.44 1.53 7.75
N THR A 69 -18.25 0.76 7.02
CA THR A 69 -17.73 -0.17 6.02
C THR A 69 -18.51 -0.06 4.71
N ILE A 70 -17.79 0.02 3.59
CA ILE A 70 -18.28 -0.17 2.23
C ILE A 70 -17.74 -1.51 1.75
N ALA A 71 -18.64 -2.46 1.43
CA ALA A 71 -18.24 -3.79 0.97
C ALA A 71 -18.96 -4.15 -0.32
N ARG A 72 -18.20 -4.51 -1.37
CA ARG A 72 -18.68 -4.90 -2.69
C ARG A 72 -17.97 -6.16 -3.16
N ASP A 73 -18.69 -7.09 -3.76
CA ASP A 73 -18.08 -8.29 -4.31
C ASP A 73 -17.47 -7.99 -5.69
N PHE A 74 -16.15 -7.83 -5.69
CA PHE A 74 -15.38 -7.61 -6.91
C PHE A 74 -15.49 -8.80 -7.87
N ALA A 75 -15.45 -10.03 -7.34
CA ALA A 75 -15.46 -11.22 -8.18
C ALA A 75 -16.82 -11.41 -8.89
N ALA A 76 -17.93 -11.09 -8.21
CA ALA A 76 -19.26 -11.10 -8.80
C ALA A 76 -19.40 -10.03 -9.90
N MET A 77 -18.85 -8.84 -9.70
CA MET A 77 -18.97 -7.73 -10.65
C MET A 77 -17.97 -7.80 -11.81
N CYS A 78 -16.76 -8.24 -11.58
CA CYS A 78 -15.65 -8.16 -12.54
C CYS A 78 -15.20 -9.51 -13.08
N GLY A 79 -15.50 -10.59 -12.39
CA GLY A 79 -14.95 -11.92 -12.66
C GLY A 79 -13.50 -12.06 -12.16
N ARG A 80 -12.81 -13.08 -12.64
CA ARG A 80 -11.41 -13.39 -12.27
C ARG A 80 -10.47 -13.01 -13.40
N ALA A 81 -9.36 -12.33 -13.09
CA ALA A 81 -8.33 -11.98 -14.09
C ALA A 81 -7.74 -13.22 -14.78
N SER A 82 -7.58 -14.34 -14.05
CA SER A 82 -7.07 -15.61 -14.58
C SER A 82 -8.02 -16.28 -15.59
N ALA A 83 -9.29 -15.89 -15.64
CA ALA A 83 -10.26 -16.38 -16.60
C ALA A 83 -10.23 -15.61 -17.94
N ALA A 84 -9.62 -14.41 -17.96
CA ALA A 84 -9.54 -13.57 -19.15
C ALA A 84 -8.44 -14.06 -20.10
N ARG A 85 -8.83 -14.69 -21.20
CA ARG A 85 -7.92 -15.22 -22.22
C ARG A 85 -7.92 -14.30 -23.44
N GLY A 86 -6.73 -14.00 -23.97
CA GLY A 86 -6.60 -13.10 -25.12
C GLY A 86 -6.70 -11.61 -24.76
N ALA A 87 -6.40 -10.74 -25.72
CA ALA A 87 -6.35 -9.30 -25.53
C ALA A 87 -7.72 -8.69 -25.23
N THR A 88 -8.76 -9.12 -25.96
CA THR A 88 -10.12 -8.61 -25.84
C THR A 88 -10.73 -8.87 -24.46
N GLU A 89 -10.58 -10.09 -23.93
CA GLU A 89 -11.10 -10.45 -22.61
C GLU A 89 -10.33 -9.73 -21.49
N ARG A 90 -9.02 -9.56 -21.63
CA ARG A 90 -8.21 -8.76 -20.70
C ARG A 90 -8.65 -7.29 -20.70
N ALA A 91 -8.91 -6.71 -21.88
CA ALA A 91 -9.40 -5.34 -21.98
C ALA A 91 -10.81 -5.19 -21.35
N ALA A 92 -11.70 -6.14 -21.59
CA ALA A 92 -13.03 -6.17 -21.00
C ALA A 92 -12.97 -6.32 -19.46
N TYR A 93 -12.07 -7.18 -18.94
CA TYR A 93 -11.81 -7.29 -17.49
C TYR A 93 -11.28 -5.98 -16.90
N ALA A 94 -10.29 -5.35 -17.54
CA ALA A 94 -9.75 -4.07 -17.11
C ALA A 94 -10.81 -2.96 -17.07
N ALA A 95 -11.71 -2.92 -18.08
CA ALA A 95 -12.84 -1.98 -18.12
C ALA A 95 -13.81 -2.20 -16.95
N ARG A 96 -14.17 -3.46 -16.62
CA ARG A 96 -15.01 -3.77 -15.46
C ARG A 96 -14.31 -3.40 -14.14
N ALA A 97 -13.01 -3.70 -14.00
CA ALA A 97 -12.25 -3.34 -12.81
C ALA A 97 -12.16 -1.81 -12.61
N ARG A 98 -11.98 -1.04 -13.70
CA ARG A 98 -12.04 0.43 -13.66
C ARG A 98 -13.42 0.92 -13.20
N ARG A 99 -14.50 0.42 -13.80
CA ARG A 99 -15.87 0.77 -13.41
C ARG A 99 -16.16 0.45 -11.95
N PHE A 100 -15.67 -0.68 -11.45
CA PHE A 100 -15.79 -1.05 -10.03
C PHE A 100 -15.16 0.01 -9.11
N HIS A 101 -13.94 0.47 -9.42
CA HIS A 101 -13.27 1.48 -8.62
C HIS A 101 -13.88 2.87 -8.79
N ASP A 102 -14.45 3.17 -9.95
CA ASP A 102 -15.22 4.42 -10.16
C ASP A 102 -16.51 4.44 -9.32
N LEU A 103 -17.21 3.29 -9.17
CA LEU A 103 -18.35 3.15 -8.25
C LEU A 103 -17.91 3.31 -6.79
N LEU A 104 -16.79 2.71 -6.39
CA LEU A 104 -16.23 2.92 -5.06
C LEU A 104 -15.90 4.40 -4.81
N ASP A 105 -15.36 5.12 -5.81
CA ASP A 105 -15.10 6.55 -5.69
C ASP A 105 -16.37 7.36 -5.42
N ASP A 106 -17.48 7.02 -6.10
CA ASP A 106 -18.78 7.68 -5.87
C ASP A 106 -19.32 7.40 -4.45
N GLU A 107 -19.16 6.16 -3.95
CA GLU A 107 -19.53 5.81 -2.56
C GLU A 107 -18.66 6.50 -1.52
N LEU A 108 -17.33 6.61 -1.75
CA LEU A 108 -16.43 7.36 -0.90
C LEU A 108 -16.82 8.84 -0.85
N ARG A 109 -17.11 9.46 -1.99
CA ARG A 109 -17.62 10.84 -2.06
C ARG A 109 -18.92 11.01 -1.28
N ALA A 110 -19.84 10.05 -1.38
CA ALA A 110 -21.09 10.06 -0.62
C ALA A 110 -20.84 9.96 0.89
N PHE A 111 -19.90 9.13 1.32
CA PHE A 111 -19.46 9.02 2.72
C PHE A 111 -18.82 10.34 3.20
N GLU A 112 -17.89 10.90 2.43
CA GLU A 112 -17.18 12.15 2.77
C GLU A 112 -18.12 13.36 2.89
N ARG A 113 -19.16 13.44 2.04
CA ARG A 113 -20.17 14.51 2.15
C ARG A 113 -20.96 14.46 3.47
N ARG A 114 -21.14 13.27 4.03
CA ARG A 114 -21.87 13.08 5.32
C ARG A 114 -20.96 13.20 6.55
N THR A 115 -19.66 13.14 6.33
CA THR A 115 -18.67 13.17 7.40
C THR A 115 -17.63 14.26 7.15
N ARG A 116 -16.43 13.87 6.80
CA ARG A 116 -15.31 14.75 6.40
C ARG A 116 -14.45 14.01 5.36
N PRO A 117 -13.67 14.73 4.52
CA PRO A 117 -12.76 14.10 3.56
C PRO A 117 -11.79 13.10 4.19
N LEU A 118 -11.45 12.04 3.45
CA LEU A 118 -10.35 11.14 3.75
C LEU A 118 -9.02 11.78 3.30
N ASP A 119 -8.01 11.67 4.15
CA ASP A 119 -6.68 12.22 3.87
C ASP A 119 -5.79 11.21 3.14
N LEU A 120 -5.86 9.93 3.54
CA LEU A 120 -5.00 8.86 3.05
C LEU A 120 -5.79 7.57 2.84
N LEU A 121 -5.43 6.80 1.81
CA LEU A 121 -5.86 5.41 1.66
C LEU A 121 -4.70 4.47 2.00
N VAL A 122 -4.98 3.45 2.80
CA VAL A 122 -4.05 2.35 3.12
C VAL A 122 -4.54 1.08 2.45
N LEU A 123 -3.71 0.47 1.61
CA LEU A 123 -4.07 -0.75 0.92
C LEU A 123 -3.58 -1.99 1.70
N ALA A 124 -4.51 -2.86 2.06
CA ALA A 124 -4.35 -4.26 2.41
C ALA A 124 -5.17 -5.09 1.40
N TYR A 125 -5.05 -4.72 0.13
CA TYR A 125 -6.00 -4.94 -0.94
C TYR A 125 -5.36 -5.74 -2.08
N ARG A 126 -6.03 -6.77 -2.56
CA ARG A 126 -5.49 -7.64 -3.62
C ARG A 126 -5.80 -7.17 -5.03
N ARG A 127 -6.35 -5.97 -5.17
CA ARG A 127 -6.71 -5.40 -6.47
C ARG A 127 -5.90 -4.14 -6.73
N TRP A 128 -5.62 -3.90 -7.98
CA TRP A 128 -5.09 -2.61 -8.39
C TRP A 128 -6.20 -1.59 -8.39
N ILE A 129 -5.90 -0.44 -7.82
CA ILE A 129 -6.81 0.71 -7.90
C ILE A 129 -6.72 1.31 -9.29
N HIS A 130 -7.87 1.64 -9.87
CA HIS A 130 -7.99 2.19 -11.21
C HIS A 130 -8.93 3.39 -11.24
N GLY A 131 -8.92 4.11 -12.39
CA GLY A 131 -9.91 5.13 -12.73
C GLY A 131 -9.89 6.35 -11.82
N ARG A 132 -11.06 6.94 -11.60
CA ARG A 132 -11.23 8.18 -10.83
C ARG A 132 -10.72 8.08 -9.40
N LEU A 133 -10.85 6.89 -8.77
CA LEU A 133 -10.36 6.65 -7.42
C LEU A 133 -8.84 6.85 -7.34
N LEU A 134 -8.07 6.26 -8.25
CA LEU A 134 -6.61 6.42 -8.30
C LEU A 134 -6.23 7.88 -8.54
N THR A 135 -6.86 8.54 -9.51
CA THR A 135 -6.58 9.93 -9.85
C THR A 135 -6.90 10.89 -8.69
N ARG A 136 -8.04 10.69 -8.02
CA ARG A 136 -8.45 11.56 -6.89
C ARG A 136 -7.54 11.45 -5.70
N PHE A 137 -7.03 10.26 -5.42
CA PHE A 137 -6.09 10.02 -4.32
C PHE A 137 -4.62 9.95 -4.78
N ALA A 138 -4.29 10.46 -5.95
CA ALA A 138 -2.90 10.52 -6.42
C ALA A 138 -1.99 11.16 -5.36
N GLY A 139 -0.88 10.46 -5.02
CA GLY A 139 0.02 10.88 -3.94
C GLY A 139 -0.52 10.70 -2.51
N ARG A 140 -1.68 10.06 -2.33
CA ARG A 140 -2.31 9.81 -1.03
C ARG A 140 -2.82 8.37 -0.87
N ILE A 141 -2.16 7.42 -1.53
CA ILE A 141 -2.41 5.98 -1.38
C ILE A 141 -1.11 5.31 -0.98
N VAL A 142 -1.14 4.54 0.09
CA VAL A 142 -0.02 3.75 0.60
C VAL A 142 -0.34 2.28 0.46
N ASN A 143 0.62 1.50 -0.03
CA ASN A 143 0.55 0.04 -0.06
C ASN A 143 1.77 -0.59 0.59
N GLN A 144 1.65 -1.85 0.98
CA GLN A 144 2.75 -2.69 1.41
C GLN A 144 3.00 -3.80 0.41
N HIS A 145 4.28 -4.01 0.13
CA HIS A 145 4.74 -5.09 -0.73
C HIS A 145 5.75 -5.96 0.03
N PRO A 146 5.55 -7.30 0.09
CA PRO A 146 6.45 -8.19 0.83
C PRO A 146 7.73 -8.51 0.05
N GLY A 147 8.39 -7.46 -0.50
CA GLY A 147 9.64 -7.51 -1.24
C GLY A 147 10.47 -6.25 -1.02
N ASP A 148 11.78 -6.37 -1.13
CA ASP A 148 12.69 -5.22 -1.17
C ASP A 148 12.57 -4.52 -2.54
N LEU A 149 11.76 -3.49 -2.61
CA LEU A 149 11.56 -2.70 -3.82
C LEU A 149 12.79 -1.84 -4.22
N ARG A 150 13.88 -1.85 -3.43
CA ARG A 150 15.16 -1.27 -3.83
C ARG A 150 15.97 -2.19 -4.74
N ALA A 151 15.68 -3.50 -4.74
CA ALA A 151 16.38 -4.44 -5.59
C ALA A 151 16.03 -4.16 -7.06
N LEU A 152 16.97 -3.64 -7.80
CA LEU A 152 16.84 -3.31 -9.21
C LEU A 152 17.64 -4.31 -10.09
N ASP A 153 17.14 -4.55 -11.28
CA ASP A 153 17.89 -5.24 -12.34
C ASP A 153 18.83 -4.27 -13.08
N ALA A 154 19.56 -4.79 -14.07
CA ALA A 154 20.48 -4.00 -14.87
C ALA A 154 19.79 -2.89 -15.70
N SER A 155 18.47 -2.98 -15.91
CA SER A 155 17.68 -1.94 -16.59
C SER A 155 17.14 -0.85 -15.64
N GLY A 156 17.39 -0.98 -14.32
CA GLY A 156 16.83 -0.09 -13.32
C GLY A 156 15.39 -0.45 -12.92
N SER A 157 14.85 -1.59 -13.36
CA SER A 157 13.52 -2.06 -12.98
C SER A 157 13.55 -2.84 -11.67
N ARG A 158 12.50 -2.70 -10.86
CA ARG A 158 12.37 -3.42 -9.58
C ARG A 158 12.25 -4.94 -9.80
N LEU A 159 13.16 -5.72 -9.22
CA LEU A 159 13.23 -7.19 -9.36
C LEU A 159 12.11 -7.92 -8.61
N LEU A 160 11.75 -7.45 -7.42
CA LEU A 160 10.88 -8.15 -6.48
C LEU A 160 9.47 -7.56 -6.44
N ARG A 161 8.93 -7.12 -7.58
CA ARG A 161 7.54 -6.66 -7.72
C ARG A 161 6.60 -7.81 -8.09
N GLY A 162 5.28 -7.61 -7.97
CA GLY A 162 4.26 -8.57 -8.42
C GLY A 162 3.77 -9.51 -7.33
N SER A 163 3.17 -10.64 -7.71
CA SER A 163 2.32 -11.45 -6.83
C SER A 163 3.06 -12.38 -5.85
N ASN A 164 4.31 -12.75 -6.12
CA ASN A 164 5.09 -13.69 -5.31
C ASN A 164 6.52 -13.23 -5.06
N PRO A 165 6.75 -12.04 -4.47
CA PRO A 165 8.09 -11.48 -4.32
C PRO A 165 8.99 -12.30 -3.38
N VAL A 166 8.43 -12.93 -2.34
CA VAL A 166 9.20 -13.79 -1.43
C VAL A 166 9.71 -15.04 -2.15
N LEU A 167 8.89 -15.69 -2.98
CA LEU A 167 9.33 -16.82 -3.79
C LEU A 167 10.39 -16.39 -4.83
N ALA A 168 10.21 -15.22 -5.43
CA ALA A 168 11.18 -14.66 -6.36
C ALA A 168 12.53 -14.41 -5.67
N ALA A 169 12.53 -13.83 -4.47
CA ALA A 169 13.73 -13.62 -3.67
C ALA A 169 14.44 -14.94 -3.32
N LEU A 170 13.70 -15.97 -2.91
CA LEU A 170 14.26 -17.30 -2.63
C LEU A 170 14.89 -17.92 -3.89
N ARG A 171 14.24 -17.80 -5.04
CA ARG A 171 14.77 -18.30 -6.33
C ARG A 171 16.03 -17.57 -6.78
N LEU A 172 16.16 -16.29 -6.45
CA LEU A 172 17.34 -15.47 -6.69
C LEU A 172 18.44 -15.67 -5.65
N GLY A 173 18.24 -16.55 -4.65
CA GLY A 173 19.23 -16.85 -3.62
C GLY A 173 19.40 -15.75 -2.56
N HIS A 174 18.41 -14.88 -2.37
CA HIS A 174 18.48 -13.86 -1.33
C HIS A 174 18.52 -14.51 0.06
N ALA A 175 19.52 -14.18 0.86
CA ALA A 175 19.69 -14.69 2.25
C ALA A 175 18.69 -14.06 3.24
N ARG A 176 17.99 -13.00 2.84
CA ARG A 176 17.04 -12.25 3.66
C ARG A 176 15.98 -11.55 2.80
N VAL A 177 14.81 -11.33 3.38
CA VAL A 177 13.69 -10.62 2.77
C VAL A 177 13.20 -9.52 3.67
N ARG A 178 12.47 -8.56 3.15
CA ARG A 178 11.80 -7.49 3.90
C ARG A 178 10.65 -6.88 3.14
N THR A 179 9.84 -6.11 3.81
CA THR A 179 8.69 -5.39 3.25
C THR A 179 9.06 -3.95 2.93
N SER A 180 8.55 -3.47 1.81
CA SER A 180 8.54 -2.05 1.45
C SER A 180 7.14 -1.48 1.58
N THR A 181 6.98 -0.38 2.33
CA THR A 181 5.77 0.46 2.34
C THR A 181 6.02 1.63 1.40
N PHE A 182 5.16 1.80 0.40
CA PHE A 182 5.39 2.74 -0.69
C PHE A 182 4.12 3.50 -1.10
N MET A 183 4.28 4.62 -1.78
CA MET A 183 3.18 5.39 -2.37
C MET A 183 2.71 4.71 -3.64
N VAL A 184 1.41 4.60 -3.83
CA VAL A 184 0.82 4.02 -5.05
C VAL A 184 0.69 5.10 -6.11
N ASP A 185 1.12 4.77 -7.33
CA ASP A 185 0.93 5.55 -8.55
C ASP A 185 0.27 4.69 -9.65
N GLU A 186 0.34 5.13 -10.90
CA GLU A 186 -0.19 4.39 -12.04
C GLU A 186 0.63 3.14 -12.41
N GLY A 187 1.87 3.07 -11.93
CA GLY A 187 2.77 1.95 -12.15
C GLY A 187 2.52 0.80 -11.17
N HIS A 188 2.93 -0.40 -11.57
CA HIS A 188 2.82 -1.58 -10.72
C HIS A 188 3.96 -1.64 -9.70
N ASP A 189 3.63 -1.44 -8.41
CA ASP A 189 4.59 -1.36 -7.31
C ASP A 189 5.75 -0.39 -7.59
N ALA A 190 5.44 0.76 -8.27
CA ALA A 190 6.45 1.64 -8.85
C ALA A 190 6.63 2.97 -8.10
N GLY A 191 5.74 3.35 -7.21
CA GLY A 191 5.81 4.63 -6.51
C GLY A 191 6.92 4.73 -5.47
N GLY A 192 7.16 5.94 -4.94
CA GLY A 192 8.23 6.23 -3.99
C GLY A 192 8.13 5.42 -2.70
N ILE A 193 9.24 4.84 -2.23
CA ILE A 193 9.29 4.01 -1.01
C ILE A 193 9.34 4.95 0.20
N VAL A 194 8.35 4.81 1.10
CA VAL A 194 8.27 5.60 2.36
C VAL A 194 9.13 4.97 3.45
N CYS A 195 9.01 3.66 3.62
CA CYS A 195 9.68 2.94 4.70
C CYS A 195 9.95 1.49 4.31
N GLN A 196 11.10 0.97 4.73
CA GLN A 196 11.42 -0.45 4.67
C GLN A 196 11.50 -1.06 6.05
N GLY A 197 10.85 -2.22 6.19
CA GLY A 197 10.84 -2.98 7.43
C GLY A 197 12.17 -3.64 7.74
N PRO A 198 12.35 -4.14 8.96
CA PRO A 198 13.49 -4.95 9.33
C PRO A 198 13.66 -6.17 8.43
N TRP A 199 14.90 -6.63 8.31
CA TRP A 199 15.21 -7.85 7.57
C TRP A 199 14.72 -9.10 8.31
N VAL A 200 14.21 -10.06 7.54
CA VAL A 200 13.86 -11.41 8.00
C VAL A 200 14.78 -12.40 7.30
N SER A 201 15.42 -13.29 8.06
CA SER A 201 16.31 -14.31 7.51
C SER A 201 15.52 -15.25 6.59
N ALA A 202 16.06 -15.50 5.41
CA ALA A 202 15.59 -16.50 4.46
C ALA A 202 16.45 -17.78 4.50
N THR A 203 17.48 -17.82 5.37
CA THR A 203 18.39 -18.95 5.51
C THR A 203 17.62 -20.21 5.92
N GLY A 204 17.90 -21.33 5.27
CA GLY A 204 17.20 -22.61 5.51
C GLY A 204 15.89 -22.79 4.77
N HIS A 205 15.39 -21.76 4.07
CA HIS A 205 14.20 -21.84 3.21
C HIS A 205 14.59 -22.24 1.79
N ARG A 206 13.83 -23.16 1.20
CA ARG A 206 14.00 -23.58 -0.19
C ARG A 206 13.15 -22.69 -1.12
N PRO A 207 13.48 -22.59 -2.42
CA PRO A 207 12.69 -21.80 -3.38
C PRO A 207 11.39 -22.53 -3.78
N THR A 208 10.59 -22.96 -2.79
CA THR A 208 9.28 -23.58 -2.95
C THR A 208 8.17 -22.63 -2.51
N GLN A 209 6.95 -22.83 -3.02
CA GLN A 209 5.82 -22.01 -2.62
C GLN A 209 5.55 -22.16 -1.11
N ALA A 210 5.64 -23.37 -0.57
CA ALA A 210 5.39 -23.62 0.85
C ALA A 210 6.40 -22.92 1.76
N ASP A 211 7.69 -22.86 1.37
CA ASP A 211 8.69 -22.08 2.11
C ASP A 211 8.47 -20.58 1.99
N ALA A 212 8.13 -20.11 0.79
CA ALA A 212 7.79 -18.70 0.59
C ALA A 212 6.58 -18.28 1.43
N ASP A 213 5.53 -19.10 1.50
CA ASP A 213 4.34 -18.82 2.31
C ASP A 213 4.68 -18.76 3.81
N ARG A 214 5.52 -19.71 4.31
CA ARG A 214 6.00 -19.67 5.71
C ARG A 214 6.81 -18.41 6.01
N LEU A 215 7.74 -18.09 5.14
CA LEU A 215 8.60 -16.91 5.29
C LEU A 215 7.77 -15.62 5.23
N GLU A 216 6.77 -15.54 4.36
CA GLU A 216 5.85 -14.39 4.30
C GLU A 216 5.05 -14.24 5.60
N GLN A 217 4.63 -15.33 6.26
CA GLN A 217 3.96 -15.23 7.57
C GLN A 217 4.89 -14.66 8.67
N LEU A 218 6.16 -15.04 8.67
CA LEU A 218 7.17 -14.43 9.56
C LEU A 218 7.37 -12.95 9.24
N GLN A 219 7.49 -12.63 7.94
CA GLN A 219 7.68 -11.27 7.45
C GLN A 219 6.52 -10.34 7.84
N LYS A 220 5.27 -10.80 7.80
CA LYS A 220 4.09 -10.02 8.23
C LYS A 220 4.22 -9.47 9.65
N ARG A 221 4.85 -10.22 10.56
CA ARG A 221 5.05 -9.79 11.95
C ARG A 221 6.30 -8.95 12.12
N ALA A 222 7.40 -9.41 11.54
CA ALA A 222 8.73 -8.86 11.79
C ALA A 222 9.06 -7.65 10.90
N SER A 223 8.43 -7.51 9.74
CA SER A 223 8.76 -6.50 8.73
C SER A 223 7.56 -5.64 8.30
N ASP A 224 6.41 -6.25 7.90
CA ASP A 224 5.24 -5.49 7.42
C ASP A 224 4.72 -4.53 8.51
N ARG A 225 4.47 -5.07 9.70
CA ARG A 225 3.88 -4.29 10.79
C ARG A 225 4.74 -3.10 11.21
N PRO A 226 6.06 -3.24 11.48
CA PRO A 226 6.93 -2.11 11.77
C PRO A 226 6.99 -1.09 10.63
N ALA A 227 7.09 -1.54 9.36
CA ALA A 227 7.15 -0.67 8.19
C ALA A 227 5.87 0.16 8.03
N LEU A 228 4.70 -0.44 8.24
CA LEU A 228 3.41 0.27 8.16
C LEU A 228 3.29 1.32 9.27
N ILE A 229 3.62 0.95 10.51
CA ILE A 229 3.58 1.87 11.65
C ILE A 229 4.51 3.06 11.42
N CYS A 230 5.75 2.80 10.97
CA CYS A 230 6.72 3.85 10.65
C CYS A 230 6.18 4.80 9.57
N ALA A 231 5.72 4.27 8.44
CA ALA A 231 5.21 5.07 7.34
C ALA A 231 3.99 5.92 7.76
N LEU A 232 3.00 5.31 8.42
CA LEU A 232 1.81 6.03 8.88
C LEU A 232 2.14 7.08 9.95
N THR A 233 3.11 6.81 10.83
CA THR A 233 3.58 7.79 11.82
C THR A 233 4.24 8.98 11.13
N ALA A 234 5.15 8.74 10.19
CA ALA A 234 5.84 9.81 9.50
C ALA A 234 4.89 10.66 8.64
N ILE A 235 3.93 10.03 7.92
CA ILE A 235 2.94 10.74 7.12
C ILE A 235 1.95 11.50 8.02
N GLY A 236 1.38 10.84 9.04
CA GLY A 236 0.40 11.45 9.93
C GLY A 236 0.94 12.61 10.77
N SER A 237 2.26 12.61 11.02
CA SER A 237 2.95 13.74 11.64
C SER A 237 3.25 14.90 10.67
N GLY A 238 2.86 14.81 9.39
CA GLY A 238 3.10 15.85 8.39
C GLY A 238 4.54 15.95 7.90
N ARG A 239 5.39 14.94 8.19
CA ARG A 239 6.82 14.99 7.94
C ARG A 239 7.24 14.56 6.54
N VAL A 240 6.37 13.82 5.83
CA VAL A 240 6.68 13.24 4.51
C VAL A 240 6.04 14.07 3.41
N ALA A 241 6.85 14.41 2.39
CA ALA A 241 6.37 15.07 1.19
C ALA A 241 6.86 14.38 -0.09
N LEU A 242 6.08 14.52 -1.18
CA LEU A 242 6.44 14.10 -2.52
C LEU A 242 7.22 15.19 -3.23
N ASP A 243 8.38 14.85 -3.76
CA ASP A 243 9.20 15.70 -4.62
C ASP A 243 9.09 15.23 -6.08
N HIS A 244 8.18 15.83 -6.82
CA HIS A 244 7.97 15.53 -8.23
C HIS A 244 9.07 16.04 -9.16
N ALA A 245 9.93 16.96 -8.68
CA ALA A 245 11.04 17.49 -9.46
C ALA A 245 12.25 16.55 -9.51
N ARG A 246 12.34 15.63 -8.55
CA ARG A 246 13.44 14.66 -8.42
C ARG A 246 12.95 13.24 -8.64
N ARG A 247 13.79 12.43 -9.27
CA ARG A 247 13.52 11.03 -9.55
C ARG A 247 14.52 10.12 -8.86
N ALA A 248 14.00 9.01 -8.33
CA ALA A 248 14.80 7.90 -7.84
C ALA A 248 15.40 7.08 -9.00
N PRO A 249 16.35 6.15 -8.74
CA PRO A 249 16.98 5.33 -9.78
C PRO A 249 16.01 4.54 -10.64
N ASP A 250 14.83 4.18 -10.13
CA ASP A 250 13.77 3.46 -10.85
C ASP A 250 12.75 4.39 -11.54
N GLY A 251 13.01 5.71 -11.55
CA GLY A 251 12.13 6.71 -12.13
C GLY A 251 10.97 7.16 -11.24
N SER A 252 10.77 6.57 -10.06
CA SER A 252 9.71 7.00 -9.13
C SER A 252 9.97 8.40 -8.58
N PRO A 253 8.92 9.15 -8.15
CA PRO A 253 9.10 10.41 -7.44
C PRO A 253 9.91 10.21 -6.16
N CYS A 254 10.83 11.13 -5.87
CA CYS A 254 11.53 11.13 -4.60
C CYS A 254 10.60 11.56 -3.46
N LEU A 255 10.94 11.13 -2.25
CA LEU A 255 10.29 11.55 -1.02
C LEU A 255 11.25 12.40 -0.19
N THR A 256 10.69 13.28 0.63
CA THR A 256 11.43 14.00 1.66
C THR A 256 10.87 13.68 3.03
N LEU A 257 11.74 13.71 4.05
CA LEU A 257 11.37 13.66 5.47
C LEU A 257 11.88 14.93 6.12
N ASP A 258 11.00 15.70 6.75
CA ASP A 258 11.33 17.01 7.35
C ASP A 258 12.02 17.98 6.38
N GLY A 259 11.61 17.93 5.11
CA GLY A 259 12.19 18.73 4.04
C GLY A 259 13.52 18.22 3.47
N LEU A 260 14.12 17.20 4.06
CA LEU A 260 15.36 16.57 3.57
C LEU A 260 15.06 15.37 2.66
N PRO A 261 15.79 15.19 1.55
CA PRO A 261 15.60 14.05 0.68
C PRO A 261 15.78 12.71 1.39
N LEU A 262 14.81 11.80 1.25
CA LEU A 262 14.99 10.41 1.67
C LEU A 262 15.86 9.66 0.65
N PRO A 263 16.67 8.69 1.10
CA PRO A 263 17.32 7.75 0.20
C PRO A 263 16.29 6.95 -0.59
N PHE A 264 16.68 6.29 -1.69
CA PHE A 264 15.79 5.52 -2.57
C PHE A 264 14.92 4.48 -1.84
N GLY A 265 15.40 3.90 -0.75
CA GLY A 265 14.63 2.96 0.09
C GLY A 265 13.71 3.60 1.11
N GLY A 266 13.61 4.93 1.18
CA GLY A 266 12.87 5.60 2.24
C GLY A 266 13.55 5.47 3.61
N ILE A 267 12.74 5.47 4.68
CA ILE A 267 13.20 5.22 6.06
C ILE A 267 13.55 3.73 6.20
N ASP A 268 14.78 3.41 6.57
CA ASP A 268 15.25 2.02 6.72
C ASP A 268 15.28 1.61 8.19
N LEU A 269 14.34 0.75 8.61
CA LEU A 269 14.26 0.27 10.00
C LEU A 269 15.36 -0.74 10.38
N ALA A 270 16.09 -1.28 9.40
CA ALA A 270 17.23 -2.16 9.67
C ALA A 270 18.52 -1.39 9.96
N ALA A 271 18.57 -0.08 9.62
CA ALA A 271 19.73 0.79 9.87
C ALA A 271 19.73 1.41 11.29
N SER A 272 18.66 1.18 12.07
CA SER A 272 18.44 1.81 13.38
C SER A 272 18.76 0.89 14.56
N GLY A 273 19.50 -0.22 14.32
CA GLY A 273 19.93 -1.20 15.31
C GLY A 273 21.42 -1.12 15.62
#